data_80a9c3e75022471c1d516e90410753c8
#
_entry.id   80a9c3e75022471c1d516e90410753c8
#
_cell.length_a   1.000
_cell.length_b   1.000
_cell.length_c   1.000
_cell.angle_alpha   90.00
_cell.angle_beta   90.00
_cell.angle_gamma   90.00
#
_symmetry.space_group_name_H-M   'P 1'
#
loop_
_entity.id
_entity.type
_entity.pdbx_description
1 polymer ?
#
loop_
_entity_poly.entity_id
_entity_poly.type
_entity_poly.pdbx_seq_one_letter_code
_entity_poly.pdbx_strand_id
1 'polypeptide(L)'
;MDILTLFIVVPVITIIALVFTKDLKQARLVSVLGMGIQFLMSLNLVFAYFKERKVNDDIMIFIKDYVWFEQFNIHYAIGVDGISVAMLVLSSLVVLAGVFISWKMEDLPKEFFISLIILATGVFGFFISIDLFTMFVFYEIAVIPMYLLIGIWGSGPKEYAAMKLTLMLMGASALLLVGILGIYFNSNVDGGALTFNILEIAQVNIPIETQKLFFPITFIGFAVLGALFPFHTWSPDGHASAPTAVSMLHAGVLMKLGGYGVFRVAMYLLPLGAVSWSNFFIVLSVIGVFYGALAAIKQTDLKYINAYSSVSHLGMVLFALLMLNKTSWTGAILQSLSHGFMTALFFALIGMLYGRTNTRDVTKMGGLLKVIPFISVMYVIAGLASLGLPGFSGFMAEMQIFVGAF
;
A
#
# COMPACT_ATOMS: atom_id res chain seq x y z
N MET A 1 -17.16 -19.87 -8.36
CA MET A 1 -16.45 -18.87 -7.53
C MET A 1 -15.93 -17.82 -8.48
N ASP A 2 -16.17 -16.55 -8.20
CA ASP A 2 -15.71 -15.46 -9.08
C ASP A 2 -14.20 -15.23 -8.90
N ILE A 3 -13.57 -14.60 -9.92
CA ILE A 3 -12.13 -14.41 -9.95
C ILE A 3 -11.63 -13.52 -8.80
N LEU A 4 -12.43 -12.55 -8.33
CA LEU A 4 -12.03 -11.62 -7.28
C LEU A 4 -12.07 -12.28 -5.89
N THR A 5 -13.09 -13.06 -5.58
CA THR A 5 -13.15 -13.81 -4.31
C THR A 5 -11.95 -14.76 -4.15
N LEU A 6 -11.43 -15.30 -5.26
CA LEU A 6 -10.22 -16.14 -5.22
C LEU A 6 -8.98 -15.40 -4.68
N PHE A 7 -8.92 -14.05 -4.80
CA PHE A 7 -7.83 -13.26 -4.19
C PHE A 7 -7.82 -13.30 -2.66
N ILE A 8 -8.93 -13.67 -2.04
CA ILE A 8 -9.02 -13.89 -0.59
C ILE A 8 -8.91 -15.38 -0.26
N VAL A 9 -9.56 -16.22 -1.04
CA VAL A 9 -9.64 -17.66 -0.76
C VAL A 9 -8.28 -18.37 -0.90
N VAL A 10 -7.50 -18.04 -1.94
CA VAL A 10 -6.18 -18.67 -2.15
C VAL A 10 -5.21 -18.38 -1.01
N PRO A 11 -5.01 -17.11 -0.55
CA PRO A 11 -4.23 -16.85 0.65
C PRO A 11 -4.75 -17.55 1.90
N VAL A 12 -6.07 -17.56 2.14
CA VAL A 12 -6.67 -18.24 3.30
C VAL A 12 -6.39 -19.76 3.26
N ILE A 13 -6.56 -20.41 2.12
CA ILE A 13 -6.21 -21.83 1.94
C ILE A 13 -4.70 -22.03 2.19
N THR A 14 -3.86 -21.11 1.72
CA THR A 14 -2.41 -21.18 1.94
C THR A 14 -2.08 -21.08 3.43
N ILE A 15 -2.72 -20.19 4.18
CA ILE A 15 -2.58 -20.07 5.63
C ILE A 15 -3.00 -21.39 6.32
N ILE A 16 -4.15 -21.93 5.96
CA ILE A 16 -4.64 -23.21 6.51
C ILE A 16 -3.62 -24.32 6.22
N ALA A 17 -3.14 -24.43 4.98
CA ALA A 17 -2.12 -25.41 4.62
C ALA A 17 -0.82 -25.24 5.42
N LEU A 18 -0.38 -23.99 5.68
CA LEU A 18 0.79 -23.69 6.50
C LEU A 18 0.64 -24.20 7.95
N VAL A 19 -0.56 -24.13 8.53
CA VAL A 19 -0.80 -24.65 9.89
C VAL A 19 -0.45 -26.12 9.99
N PHE A 20 -0.65 -26.91 8.93
CA PHE A 20 -0.36 -28.34 8.91
C PHE A 20 1.07 -28.70 8.49
N THR A 21 1.91 -27.72 8.11
CA THR A 21 3.32 -27.98 7.79
C THR A 21 4.12 -28.38 9.03
N LYS A 22 5.05 -29.32 8.86
CA LYS A 22 5.86 -29.88 9.97
C LYS A 22 7.29 -29.32 9.99
N ASP A 23 7.79 -28.89 8.85
CA ASP A 23 9.16 -28.45 8.71
C ASP A 23 9.27 -27.17 7.84
N LEU A 24 10.45 -26.53 7.89
CA LEU A 24 10.77 -25.32 7.16
C LEU A 24 10.64 -25.49 5.63
N LYS A 25 11.01 -26.66 5.10
CA LYS A 25 10.96 -26.92 3.65
C LYS A 25 9.52 -26.95 3.15
N GLN A 26 8.62 -27.58 3.91
CA GLN A 26 7.18 -27.60 3.59
C GLN A 26 6.58 -26.19 3.68
N ALA A 27 6.89 -25.42 4.74
CA ALA A 27 6.40 -24.07 4.90
C ALA A 27 6.81 -23.16 3.73
N ARG A 28 8.07 -23.24 3.30
CA ARG A 28 8.58 -22.51 2.12
C ARG A 28 7.82 -22.91 0.85
N LEU A 29 7.68 -24.20 0.60
CA LEU A 29 7.03 -24.71 -0.61
C LEU A 29 5.55 -24.28 -0.67
N VAL A 30 4.81 -24.44 0.42
CA VAL A 30 3.39 -24.04 0.51
C VAL A 30 3.23 -22.55 0.27
N SER A 31 4.10 -21.73 0.88
CA SER A 31 4.07 -20.26 0.69
C SER A 31 4.36 -19.85 -0.75
N VAL A 32 5.37 -20.47 -1.39
CA VAL A 32 5.71 -20.18 -2.80
C VAL A 32 4.59 -20.63 -3.73
N LEU A 33 4.03 -21.81 -3.53
CA LEU A 33 2.92 -22.30 -4.36
C LEU A 33 1.68 -21.42 -4.22
N GLY A 34 1.28 -21.09 -2.99
CA GLY A 34 0.12 -20.23 -2.75
C GLY A 34 0.27 -18.84 -3.35
N MET A 35 1.40 -18.16 -3.08
CA MET A 35 1.64 -16.83 -3.62
C MET A 35 2.02 -16.84 -5.10
N GLY A 36 2.57 -17.93 -5.62
CA GLY A 36 2.77 -18.14 -7.05
C GLY A 36 1.45 -18.25 -7.80
N ILE A 37 0.49 -19.03 -7.29
CA ILE A 37 -0.88 -19.09 -7.83
C ILE A 37 -1.51 -17.71 -7.79
N GLN A 38 -1.38 -16.99 -6.67
CA GLN A 38 -1.91 -15.63 -6.51
C GLN A 38 -1.36 -14.65 -7.57
N PHE A 39 -0.06 -14.72 -7.84
CA PHE A 39 0.57 -13.90 -8.89
C PHE A 39 0.06 -14.28 -10.29
N LEU A 40 -0.04 -15.56 -10.61
CA LEU A 40 -0.60 -16.01 -11.90
C LEU A 40 -2.05 -15.59 -12.07
N MET A 41 -2.83 -15.61 -10.99
CA MET A 41 -4.21 -15.11 -11.00
C MET A 41 -4.27 -13.60 -11.26
N SER A 42 -3.35 -12.81 -10.70
CA SER A 42 -3.30 -11.38 -10.97
C SER A 42 -2.99 -11.07 -12.44
N LEU A 43 -2.09 -11.84 -13.06
CA LEU A 43 -1.83 -11.75 -14.52
C LEU A 43 -3.06 -12.15 -15.35
N ASN A 44 -3.75 -13.23 -14.96
CA ASN A 44 -5.00 -13.63 -15.62
C ASN A 44 -6.08 -12.56 -15.48
N LEU A 45 -6.18 -11.90 -14.31
CA LEU A 45 -7.11 -10.79 -14.10
C LEU A 45 -6.84 -9.62 -15.05
N VAL A 46 -5.57 -9.31 -15.37
CA VAL A 46 -5.24 -8.28 -16.38
C VAL A 46 -5.83 -8.64 -17.74
N PHE A 47 -5.66 -9.88 -18.21
CA PHE A 47 -6.25 -10.31 -19.50
C PHE A 47 -7.77 -10.30 -19.47
N ALA A 48 -8.37 -10.78 -18.37
CA ALA A 48 -9.81 -10.76 -18.19
C ALA A 48 -10.36 -9.33 -18.16
N TYR A 49 -9.67 -8.40 -17.47
CA TYR A 49 -10.02 -6.98 -17.40
C TYR A 49 -10.04 -6.34 -18.79
N PHE A 50 -8.99 -6.49 -19.59
CA PHE A 50 -8.94 -5.91 -20.92
C PHE A 50 -9.96 -6.52 -21.88
N LYS A 51 -10.31 -7.79 -21.70
CA LYS A 51 -11.38 -8.45 -22.48
C LYS A 51 -12.75 -7.89 -22.12
N GLU A 52 -13.07 -7.80 -20.84
CA GLU A 52 -14.34 -7.29 -20.34
C GLU A 52 -14.52 -5.81 -20.65
N ARG A 53 -13.45 -5.00 -20.53
CA ARG A 53 -13.46 -3.56 -20.79
C ARG A 53 -13.79 -3.18 -22.24
N LYS A 54 -13.69 -4.12 -23.19
CA LYS A 54 -14.09 -3.89 -24.59
C LYS A 54 -15.60 -3.90 -24.78
N VAL A 55 -16.35 -4.49 -23.87
CA VAL A 55 -17.81 -4.67 -23.97
C VAL A 55 -18.58 -4.02 -22.82
N ASN A 56 -17.90 -3.64 -21.75
CA ASN A 56 -18.48 -3.04 -20.55
C ASN A 56 -17.74 -1.75 -20.19
N ASP A 57 -18.46 -0.61 -20.19
CA ASP A 57 -17.95 0.72 -19.89
C ASP A 57 -18.20 1.16 -18.43
N ASP A 58 -18.73 0.28 -17.58
CA ASP A 58 -18.98 0.58 -16.17
C ASP A 58 -17.69 1.00 -15.45
N ILE A 59 -17.82 1.86 -14.44
CA ILE A 59 -16.67 2.35 -13.65
C ILE A 59 -15.93 1.17 -13.02
N MET A 60 -16.66 0.23 -12.44
CA MET A 60 -16.15 -1.00 -11.87
C MET A 60 -16.67 -2.20 -12.64
N ILE A 61 -15.85 -3.22 -12.82
CA ILE A 61 -16.24 -4.49 -13.46
C ILE A 61 -16.02 -5.66 -12.52
N PHE A 62 -16.60 -6.82 -12.88
CA PHE A 62 -16.63 -8.04 -12.04
C PHE A 62 -17.31 -7.81 -10.69
N ILE A 63 -18.30 -6.90 -10.63
CA ILE A 63 -19.02 -6.59 -9.40
C ILE A 63 -19.72 -7.83 -8.88
N LYS A 64 -19.52 -8.12 -7.60
CA LYS A 64 -20.27 -9.10 -6.81
C LYS A 64 -20.62 -8.47 -5.48
N ASP A 65 -21.83 -8.73 -5.05
CA ASP A 65 -22.39 -8.17 -3.83
C ASP A 65 -23.07 -9.28 -3.03
N TYR A 66 -22.65 -9.44 -1.78
CA TYR A 66 -23.17 -10.40 -0.84
C TYR A 66 -23.49 -9.69 0.47
N VAL A 67 -24.74 -9.75 0.91
CA VAL A 67 -25.15 -9.19 2.20
C VAL A 67 -24.37 -9.89 3.31
N TRP A 68 -23.62 -9.12 4.09
CA TRP A 68 -22.89 -9.63 5.24
C TRP A 68 -23.65 -9.34 6.53
N PHE A 69 -24.11 -8.11 6.71
CA PHE A 69 -24.84 -7.68 7.91
C PHE A 69 -26.01 -6.77 7.53
N GLU A 70 -27.20 -7.37 7.43
CA GLU A 70 -28.40 -6.73 6.91
C GLU A 70 -28.84 -5.48 7.70
N GLN A 71 -28.72 -5.54 9.06
CA GLN A 71 -29.18 -4.46 9.93
C GLN A 71 -28.51 -3.10 9.67
N PHE A 72 -27.24 -3.10 9.24
CA PHE A 72 -26.47 -1.90 8.91
C PHE A 72 -26.21 -1.75 7.42
N ASN A 73 -26.81 -2.60 6.59
CA ASN A 73 -26.60 -2.63 5.15
C ASN A 73 -25.09 -2.75 4.81
N ILE A 74 -24.39 -3.63 5.53
CA ILE A 74 -22.98 -3.94 5.29
C ILE A 74 -22.91 -5.12 4.33
N HIS A 75 -22.15 -4.93 3.24
CA HIS A 75 -22.01 -5.91 2.19
C HIS A 75 -20.54 -6.32 1.99
N TYR A 76 -20.33 -7.59 1.71
CA TYR A 76 -19.09 -8.01 1.04
C TYR A 76 -19.27 -7.72 -0.45
N ALA A 77 -19.10 -6.44 -0.80
CA ALA A 77 -19.19 -5.95 -2.15
C ALA A 77 -17.80 -5.76 -2.73
N ILE A 78 -17.52 -6.42 -3.85
CA ILE A 78 -16.22 -6.44 -4.52
C ILE A 78 -16.36 -6.06 -5.99
N GLY A 79 -15.35 -5.39 -6.51
CA GLY A 79 -15.27 -4.98 -7.91
C GLY A 79 -13.87 -4.40 -8.18
N VAL A 80 -13.50 -4.28 -9.43
CA VAL A 80 -12.19 -3.72 -9.82
C VAL A 80 -12.30 -2.77 -11.00
N ASP A 81 -11.42 -1.79 -11.00
CA ASP A 81 -11.10 -0.95 -12.14
C ASP A 81 -9.63 -1.15 -12.55
N GLY A 82 -9.14 -0.39 -13.53
CA GLY A 82 -7.75 -0.47 -13.99
C GLY A 82 -6.73 -0.16 -12.88
N ILE A 83 -7.08 0.72 -11.93
CA ILE A 83 -6.20 1.08 -10.81
C ILE A 83 -6.08 -0.10 -9.84
N SER A 84 -7.22 -0.69 -9.45
CA SER A 84 -7.26 -1.86 -8.57
C SER A 84 -6.50 -3.03 -9.17
N VAL A 85 -6.69 -3.32 -10.46
CA VAL A 85 -5.98 -4.41 -11.18
C VAL A 85 -4.47 -4.19 -11.15
N ALA A 86 -4.00 -2.98 -11.43
CA ALA A 86 -2.58 -2.64 -11.40
C ALA A 86 -1.99 -2.79 -9.98
N MET A 87 -2.71 -2.36 -8.93
CA MET A 87 -2.29 -2.53 -7.54
C MET A 87 -2.28 -4.00 -7.10
N LEU A 88 -3.20 -4.83 -7.60
CA LEU A 88 -3.21 -6.28 -7.33
C LEU A 88 -2.01 -6.99 -7.97
N VAL A 89 -1.62 -6.60 -9.19
CA VAL A 89 -0.41 -7.13 -9.84
C VAL A 89 0.84 -6.73 -9.07
N LEU A 90 0.98 -5.46 -8.72
CA LEU A 90 2.09 -4.98 -7.89
C LEU A 90 2.17 -5.78 -6.59
N SER A 91 1.06 -5.89 -5.87
CA SER A 91 1.00 -6.54 -4.56
C SER A 91 1.36 -8.01 -4.64
N SER A 92 0.79 -8.74 -5.60
CA SER A 92 1.05 -10.18 -5.76
C SER A 92 2.51 -10.48 -6.12
N LEU A 93 3.12 -9.66 -6.98
CA LEU A 93 4.55 -9.79 -7.32
C LEU A 93 5.44 -9.50 -6.11
N VAL A 94 5.17 -8.42 -5.37
CA VAL A 94 5.99 -8.04 -4.20
C VAL A 94 5.86 -9.06 -3.08
N VAL A 95 4.66 -9.61 -2.84
CA VAL A 95 4.45 -10.69 -1.85
C VAL A 95 5.23 -11.94 -2.25
N LEU A 96 5.14 -12.38 -3.49
CA LEU A 96 5.88 -13.54 -4.00
C LEU A 96 7.39 -13.33 -3.86
N ALA A 97 7.90 -12.16 -4.25
CA ALA A 97 9.31 -11.80 -4.06
C ALA A 97 9.70 -11.79 -2.57
N GLY A 98 8.81 -11.31 -1.69
CA GLY A 98 8.98 -11.33 -0.24
C GLY A 98 9.11 -12.75 0.33
N VAL A 99 8.34 -13.70 -0.18
CA VAL A 99 8.47 -15.12 0.19
C VAL A 99 9.85 -15.66 -0.22
N PHE A 100 10.33 -15.35 -1.43
CA PHE A 100 11.65 -15.77 -1.88
C PHE A 100 12.79 -15.12 -1.09
N ILE A 101 12.72 -13.84 -0.77
CA ILE A 101 13.78 -13.17 0.00
C ILE A 101 13.84 -13.68 1.45
N SER A 102 12.72 -14.20 1.97
CA SER A 102 12.63 -14.82 3.30
C SER A 102 13.02 -16.30 3.33
N TRP A 103 13.62 -16.83 2.24
CA TRP A 103 13.94 -18.25 2.12
C TRP A 103 14.80 -18.77 3.27
N LYS A 104 15.67 -17.92 3.83
CA LYS A 104 16.58 -18.28 4.95
C LYS A 104 16.01 -17.97 6.33
N MET A 105 14.73 -17.62 6.44
CA MET A 105 14.09 -17.40 7.75
C MET A 105 13.97 -18.74 8.47
N GLU A 106 14.65 -18.89 9.60
CA GLU A 106 14.71 -20.11 10.41
C GLU A 106 13.96 -19.96 11.73
N ASP A 107 13.90 -18.74 12.27
CA ASP A 107 13.20 -18.46 13.52
C ASP A 107 11.67 -18.39 13.27
N LEU A 108 10.93 -19.29 13.88
CA LEU A 108 9.47 -19.37 13.79
C LEU A 108 8.96 -19.20 12.34
N PRO A 109 9.48 -20.02 11.37
CA PRO A 109 9.25 -19.74 9.95
C PRO A 109 7.79 -19.89 9.54
N LYS A 110 7.05 -20.78 10.15
CA LYS A 110 5.64 -21.01 9.88
C LYS A 110 4.81 -19.78 10.26
N GLU A 111 5.01 -19.28 11.46
CA GLU A 111 4.33 -18.10 12.01
C GLU A 111 4.68 -16.86 11.21
N PHE A 112 5.92 -16.74 10.76
CA PHE A 112 6.36 -15.66 9.88
C PHE A 112 5.59 -15.65 8.55
N PHE A 113 5.56 -16.79 7.84
CA PHE A 113 4.85 -16.86 6.55
C PHE A 113 3.34 -16.72 6.73
N ILE A 114 2.74 -17.25 7.78
CA ILE A 114 1.33 -17.03 8.10
C ILE A 114 1.05 -15.53 8.26
N SER A 115 1.82 -14.84 9.11
CA SER A 115 1.63 -13.40 9.33
C SER A 115 1.83 -12.57 8.06
N LEU A 116 2.83 -12.94 7.23
CA LEU A 116 3.10 -12.29 5.95
C LEU A 116 1.92 -12.46 4.97
N ILE A 117 1.31 -13.65 4.92
CA ILE A 117 0.19 -13.95 4.02
C ILE A 117 -1.12 -13.34 4.56
N ILE A 118 -1.32 -13.25 5.89
CA ILE A 118 -2.46 -12.50 6.47
C ILE A 118 -2.39 -11.04 6.04
N LEU A 119 -1.22 -10.39 6.16
CA LEU A 119 -1.00 -9.03 5.69
C LEU A 119 -1.36 -8.90 4.20
N ALA A 120 -0.86 -9.82 3.37
CA ALA A 120 -1.15 -9.82 1.94
C ALA A 120 -2.66 -10.00 1.65
N THR A 121 -3.36 -10.85 2.41
CA THR A 121 -4.81 -11.03 2.30
C THR A 121 -5.56 -9.73 2.55
N GLY A 122 -5.17 -8.99 3.60
CA GLY A 122 -5.73 -7.66 3.88
C GLY A 122 -5.52 -6.69 2.74
N VAL A 123 -4.32 -6.67 2.15
CA VAL A 123 -4.01 -5.83 0.98
C VAL A 123 -4.87 -6.18 -0.23
N PHE A 124 -4.98 -7.46 -0.58
CA PHE A 124 -5.81 -7.88 -1.72
C PHE A 124 -7.28 -7.53 -1.49
N GLY A 125 -7.80 -7.82 -0.30
CA GLY A 125 -9.18 -7.50 0.08
C GLY A 125 -9.46 -6.00 0.01
N PHE A 126 -8.53 -5.16 0.46
CA PHE A 126 -8.66 -3.70 0.38
C PHE A 126 -8.81 -3.21 -1.06
N PHE A 127 -7.98 -3.69 -2.00
CA PHE A 127 -8.02 -3.23 -3.39
C PHE A 127 -9.22 -3.72 -4.19
N ILE A 128 -9.88 -4.81 -3.79
CA ILE A 128 -11.08 -5.30 -4.46
C ILE A 128 -12.37 -4.81 -3.82
N SER A 129 -12.35 -4.26 -2.61
CA SER A 129 -13.54 -3.81 -1.88
C SER A 129 -14.13 -2.53 -2.48
N ILE A 130 -15.45 -2.53 -2.67
CA ILE A 130 -16.26 -1.37 -3.04
C ILE A 130 -17.27 -0.99 -1.94
N ASP A 131 -17.26 -1.67 -0.81
CA ASP A 131 -17.96 -1.33 0.41
C ASP A 131 -16.96 -0.76 1.43
N LEU A 132 -17.26 0.41 2.00
CA LEU A 132 -16.35 1.14 2.89
C LEU A 132 -16.04 0.38 4.18
N PHE A 133 -17.02 -0.33 4.75
CA PHE A 133 -16.81 -1.08 5.98
C PHE A 133 -15.94 -2.31 5.73
N THR A 134 -16.21 -3.04 4.67
CA THR A 134 -15.40 -4.19 4.24
C THR A 134 -13.98 -3.75 3.87
N MET A 135 -13.82 -2.61 3.19
CA MET A 135 -12.52 -2.00 2.90
C MET A 135 -11.75 -1.68 4.20
N PHE A 136 -12.42 -1.12 5.20
CA PHE A 136 -11.83 -0.83 6.51
C PHE A 136 -11.40 -2.11 7.25
N VAL A 137 -12.21 -3.16 7.23
CA VAL A 137 -11.84 -4.46 7.82
C VAL A 137 -10.58 -5.03 7.17
N PHE A 138 -10.46 -4.99 5.84
CA PHE A 138 -9.26 -5.45 5.15
C PHE A 138 -8.04 -4.56 5.40
N TYR A 139 -8.24 -3.25 5.60
CA TYR A 139 -7.19 -2.34 6.06
C TYR A 139 -6.61 -2.80 7.41
N GLU A 140 -7.45 -3.10 8.39
CA GLU A 140 -7.02 -3.58 9.70
C GLU A 140 -6.31 -4.94 9.61
N ILE A 141 -6.84 -5.87 8.79
CA ILE A 141 -6.19 -7.17 8.53
C ILE A 141 -4.79 -6.99 7.92
N ALA A 142 -4.55 -5.94 7.12
CA ALA A 142 -3.23 -5.64 6.60
C ALA A 142 -2.29 -5.02 7.64
N VAL A 143 -2.79 -4.20 8.56
CA VAL A 143 -1.99 -3.44 9.53
C VAL A 143 -1.60 -4.26 10.76
N ILE A 144 -2.53 -5.02 11.33
CA ILE A 144 -2.32 -5.76 12.59
C ILE A 144 -1.09 -6.71 12.54
N PRO A 145 -0.87 -7.52 11.48
CA PRO A 145 0.28 -8.41 11.43
C PRO A 145 1.63 -7.71 11.43
N MET A 146 1.68 -6.42 11.06
CA MET A 146 2.92 -5.65 11.05
C MET A 146 3.56 -5.54 12.44
N TYR A 147 2.73 -5.41 13.49
CA TYR A 147 3.22 -5.41 14.87
C TYR A 147 4.03 -6.67 15.19
N LEU A 148 3.46 -7.84 14.86
CA LEU A 148 4.11 -9.14 15.10
C LEU A 148 5.36 -9.31 14.22
N LEU A 149 5.24 -9.00 12.93
CA LEU A 149 6.33 -9.15 11.96
C LEU A 149 7.55 -8.30 12.32
N ILE A 150 7.35 -7.10 12.82
CA ILE A 150 8.46 -6.23 13.25
C ILE A 150 8.92 -6.59 14.66
N GLY A 151 8.00 -6.78 15.60
CA GLY A 151 8.33 -7.02 17.01
C GLY A 151 9.05 -8.34 17.25
N ILE A 152 8.69 -9.40 16.52
CA ILE A 152 9.29 -10.74 16.69
C ILE A 152 10.56 -10.87 15.83
N TRP A 153 10.45 -10.68 14.51
CA TRP A 153 11.53 -10.96 13.55
C TRP A 153 12.33 -9.74 13.13
N GLY A 154 12.03 -8.58 13.68
CA GLY A 154 12.77 -7.34 13.41
C GLY A 154 14.15 -7.30 14.03
N SER A 155 14.89 -6.23 13.75
CA SER A 155 16.26 -5.97 14.24
C SER A 155 16.38 -4.57 14.83
N GLY A 156 17.41 -4.35 15.66
CA GLY A 156 17.62 -3.08 16.34
C GLY A 156 16.50 -2.76 17.35
N PRO A 157 16.00 -1.52 17.42
CA PRO A 157 14.96 -1.12 18.37
C PRO A 157 13.56 -1.59 17.90
N LYS A 158 13.43 -2.88 17.60
CA LYS A 158 12.25 -3.48 16.95
C LYS A 158 10.96 -3.33 17.76
N GLU A 159 11.03 -3.43 19.09
CA GLU A 159 9.87 -3.27 19.96
C GLU A 159 9.33 -1.84 19.93
N TYR A 160 10.22 -0.86 20.02
CA TYR A 160 9.86 0.56 19.88
C TYR A 160 9.27 0.84 18.50
N ALA A 161 9.90 0.34 17.43
CA ALA A 161 9.45 0.56 16.06
C ALA A 161 8.07 -0.08 15.80
N ALA A 162 7.86 -1.32 16.28
CA ALA A 162 6.58 -2.02 16.18
C ALA A 162 5.47 -1.26 16.93
N MET A 163 5.73 -0.85 18.19
CA MET A 163 4.78 -0.10 19.00
C MET A 163 4.43 1.25 18.37
N LYS A 164 5.44 2.02 17.94
CA LYS A 164 5.26 3.33 17.31
C LYS A 164 4.42 3.23 16.03
N LEU A 165 4.76 2.27 15.16
CA LEU A 165 3.99 2.01 13.93
C LEU A 165 2.54 1.68 14.27
N THR A 166 2.32 0.74 15.17
CA THR A 166 0.96 0.28 15.51
C THR A 166 0.12 1.40 16.12
N LEU A 167 0.65 2.14 17.10
CA LEU A 167 -0.10 3.23 17.73
C LEU A 167 -0.45 4.35 16.74
N MET A 168 0.49 4.70 15.85
CA MET A 168 0.24 5.72 14.83
C MET A 168 -0.81 5.27 13.82
N LEU A 169 -0.74 4.02 13.33
CA LEU A 169 -1.69 3.50 12.35
C LEU A 169 -3.06 3.21 12.98
N MET A 170 -3.13 2.70 14.22
CA MET A 170 -4.39 2.54 14.93
C MET A 170 -5.06 3.88 15.26
N GLY A 171 -4.30 4.91 15.62
CA GLY A 171 -4.83 6.26 15.77
C GLY A 171 -5.41 6.81 14.48
N ALA A 172 -4.73 6.55 13.36
CA ALA A 172 -5.20 6.93 12.03
C ALA A 172 -6.43 6.13 11.60
N SER A 173 -6.49 4.83 11.87
CA SER A 173 -7.65 4.00 11.55
C SER A 173 -8.87 4.37 12.38
N ALA A 174 -8.69 4.78 13.63
CA ALA A 174 -9.79 5.31 14.43
C ALA A 174 -10.38 6.60 13.81
N LEU A 175 -9.53 7.52 13.33
CA LEU A 175 -9.99 8.69 12.56
C LEU A 175 -10.69 8.26 11.27
N LEU A 176 -10.13 7.30 10.55
CA LEU A 176 -10.71 6.77 9.33
C LEU A 176 -12.10 6.19 9.58
N LEU A 177 -12.29 5.43 10.66
CA LEU A 177 -13.59 4.87 11.04
C LEU A 177 -14.61 5.97 11.30
N VAL A 178 -14.22 7.05 12.01
CA VAL A 178 -15.08 8.22 12.21
C VAL A 178 -15.45 8.86 10.87
N GLY A 179 -14.51 9.00 9.94
CA GLY A 179 -14.76 9.52 8.60
C GLY A 179 -15.74 8.64 7.81
N ILE A 180 -15.53 7.33 7.80
CA ILE A 180 -16.41 6.34 7.13
C ILE A 180 -17.82 6.36 7.72
N LEU A 181 -17.96 6.37 9.04
CA LEU A 181 -19.27 6.48 9.69
C LEU A 181 -19.95 7.82 9.38
N GLY A 182 -19.18 8.91 9.34
CA GLY A 182 -19.70 10.20 8.93
C GLY A 182 -20.24 10.20 7.51
N ILE A 183 -19.56 9.55 6.56
CA ILE A 183 -20.04 9.37 5.18
C ILE A 183 -21.29 8.49 5.19
N TYR A 184 -21.27 7.36 5.89
CA TYR A 184 -22.40 6.43 5.98
C TYR A 184 -23.67 7.10 6.48
N PHE A 185 -23.64 7.80 7.62
CA PHE A 185 -24.82 8.49 8.17
C PHE A 185 -25.34 9.63 7.28
N ASN A 186 -24.57 10.07 6.30
CA ASN A 186 -24.97 11.07 5.32
C ASN A 186 -25.19 10.47 3.91
N SER A 187 -25.22 9.15 3.78
CA SER A 187 -25.49 8.47 2.50
C SER A 187 -26.99 8.43 2.14
N ASN A 188 -27.88 8.90 3.03
CA ASN A 188 -29.34 8.88 2.89
C ASN A 188 -29.93 10.29 2.73
N VAL A 189 -29.30 11.19 1.97
CA VAL A 189 -29.80 12.58 1.84
C VAL A 189 -31.15 12.63 1.10
N ASP A 190 -31.43 11.65 0.23
CA ASP A 190 -32.67 11.58 -0.58
C ASP A 190 -33.73 10.62 -0.01
N GLY A 191 -33.59 10.17 1.26
CA GLY A 191 -34.59 9.32 1.92
C GLY A 191 -34.49 7.82 1.61
N GLY A 192 -33.42 7.36 0.95
CA GLY A 192 -33.10 5.96 0.74
C GLY A 192 -32.55 5.25 1.98
N ALA A 193 -32.14 3.99 1.87
CA ALA A 193 -31.42 3.28 2.93
C ALA A 193 -30.01 3.82 3.07
N LEU A 194 -29.46 3.80 4.30
CA LEU A 194 -28.04 4.06 4.53
C LEU A 194 -27.19 2.98 3.87
N THR A 195 -26.07 3.35 3.25
CA THR A 195 -25.21 2.41 2.53
C THR A 195 -23.74 2.69 2.75
N PHE A 196 -22.91 1.63 2.73
CA PHE A 196 -21.47 1.71 2.68
C PHE A 196 -20.92 1.52 1.24
N ASN A 197 -21.76 1.26 0.26
CA ASN A 197 -21.35 1.05 -1.13
C ASN A 197 -20.85 2.35 -1.75
N ILE A 198 -19.56 2.38 -2.15
CA ILE A 198 -18.91 3.55 -2.74
C ILE A 198 -19.64 4.05 -3.99
N LEU A 199 -20.15 3.13 -4.83
CA LEU A 199 -20.82 3.49 -6.08
C LEU A 199 -22.19 4.14 -5.83
N GLU A 200 -22.90 3.70 -4.80
CA GLU A 200 -24.18 4.28 -4.40
C GLU A 200 -23.98 5.65 -3.73
N ILE A 201 -23.02 5.74 -2.78
CA ILE A 201 -22.69 7.00 -2.09
C ILE A 201 -22.27 8.08 -3.08
N ALA A 202 -21.53 7.71 -4.13
CA ALA A 202 -21.09 8.66 -5.17
C ALA A 202 -22.24 9.31 -5.95
N GLN A 203 -23.45 8.73 -5.92
CA GLN A 203 -24.65 9.30 -6.54
C GLN A 203 -25.42 10.24 -5.61
N VAL A 204 -25.07 10.25 -4.31
CA VAL A 204 -25.74 11.07 -3.30
C VAL A 204 -25.09 12.45 -3.22
N ASN A 205 -25.90 13.51 -3.21
CA ASN A 205 -25.41 14.88 -3.01
C ASN A 205 -25.18 15.17 -1.52
N ILE A 206 -24.05 14.73 -0.97
CA ILE A 206 -23.68 15.04 0.41
C ILE A 206 -23.48 16.57 0.56
N PRO A 207 -24.12 17.24 1.54
CA PRO A 207 -24.02 18.69 1.74
C PRO A 207 -22.57 19.16 1.93
N ILE A 208 -22.24 20.32 1.38
CA ILE A 208 -20.85 20.85 1.41
C ILE A 208 -20.29 21.00 2.83
N GLU A 209 -21.11 21.38 3.79
CA GLU A 209 -20.67 21.54 5.18
C GLU A 209 -20.30 20.18 5.81
N THR A 210 -21.04 19.13 5.48
CA THR A 210 -20.72 17.74 5.85
C THR A 210 -19.42 17.29 5.18
N GLN A 211 -19.24 17.59 3.89
CA GLN A 211 -18.00 17.26 3.20
C GLN A 211 -16.79 17.99 3.78
N LYS A 212 -16.93 19.28 4.13
CA LYS A 212 -15.86 20.06 4.79
C LYS A 212 -15.47 19.49 6.14
N LEU A 213 -16.42 18.91 6.88
CA LEU A 213 -16.17 18.29 8.18
C LEU A 213 -15.47 16.93 8.04
N PHE A 214 -15.99 16.04 7.19
CA PHE A 214 -15.52 14.65 7.13
C PHE A 214 -14.35 14.44 6.16
N PHE A 215 -14.13 15.31 5.18
CA PHE A 215 -12.99 15.21 4.28
C PHE A 215 -11.65 15.20 5.03
N PRO A 216 -11.30 16.19 5.88
CA PRO A 216 -10.01 16.18 6.56
C PRO A 216 -9.84 14.97 7.48
N ILE A 217 -10.88 14.49 8.11
CA ILE A 217 -10.86 13.32 8.99
C ILE A 217 -10.54 12.05 8.18
N THR A 218 -11.26 11.84 7.08
CA THR A 218 -11.05 10.68 6.17
C THR A 218 -9.70 10.77 5.47
N PHE A 219 -9.33 11.97 5.00
CA PHE A 219 -8.04 12.23 4.34
C PHE A 219 -6.88 11.90 5.27
N ILE A 220 -6.85 12.45 6.49
CA ILE A 220 -5.78 12.18 7.47
C ILE A 220 -5.74 10.70 7.81
N GLY A 221 -6.90 10.05 8.03
CA GLY A 221 -6.99 8.63 8.32
C GLY A 221 -6.25 7.76 7.30
N PHE A 222 -6.40 8.03 6.01
CA PHE A 222 -5.65 7.34 4.97
C PHE A 222 -4.23 7.89 4.77
N ALA A 223 -4.05 9.20 4.82
CA ALA A 223 -2.79 9.86 4.49
C ALA A 223 -1.69 9.58 5.53
N VAL A 224 -2.03 9.28 6.78
CA VAL A 224 -1.07 8.82 7.80
C VAL A 224 -0.40 7.51 7.34
N LEU A 225 -1.17 6.56 6.78
CA LEU A 225 -0.61 5.35 6.17
C LEU A 225 0.26 5.68 4.94
N GLY A 226 -0.09 6.72 4.20
CA GLY A 226 0.73 7.30 3.12
C GLY A 226 1.91 8.16 3.61
N ALA A 227 2.23 8.15 4.91
CA ALA A 227 3.31 8.92 5.53
C ALA A 227 3.21 10.44 5.34
N LEU A 228 2.01 11.01 5.44
CA LEU A 228 1.79 12.46 5.43
C LEU A 228 2.57 13.15 6.56
N PHE A 229 3.29 14.23 6.23
CA PHE A 229 3.88 15.11 7.25
C PHE A 229 2.76 15.82 8.07
N PRO A 230 2.87 15.92 9.40
CA PRO A 230 3.95 15.47 10.29
C PRO A 230 3.84 14.03 10.80
N PHE A 231 2.84 13.27 10.39
CA PHE A 231 2.51 11.93 10.89
C PHE A 231 3.33 10.79 10.25
N HIS A 232 4.45 11.08 9.59
CA HIS A 232 5.29 10.13 8.85
C HIS A 232 6.32 9.38 9.69
N THR A 233 6.57 9.80 10.94
CA THR A 233 7.75 9.38 11.72
C THR A 233 7.78 7.88 12.09
N TRP A 234 6.66 7.20 12.02
CA TRP A 234 6.56 5.75 12.24
C TRP A 234 7.17 4.96 11.07
N SER A 235 7.14 5.50 9.86
CA SER A 235 7.55 4.80 8.64
C SER A 235 9.05 4.52 8.60
N PRO A 236 9.99 5.48 8.80
CA PRO A 236 11.42 5.20 8.80
C PRO A 236 11.84 4.18 9.88
N ASP A 237 11.32 4.30 11.09
CA ASP A 237 11.65 3.37 12.19
C ASP A 237 11.09 1.96 11.91
N GLY A 238 9.85 1.89 11.40
CA GLY A 238 9.22 0.64 11.01
C GLY A 238 10.00 -0.08 9.91
N HIS A 239 10.41 0.62 8.85
CA HIS A 239 11.19 0.04 7.76
C HIS A 239 12.58 -0.41 8.18
N ALA A 240 13.28 0.41 8.96
CA ALA A 240 14.63 0.10 9.38
C ALA A 240 14.70 -1.12 10.29
N SER A 241 13.70 -1.30 11.16
CA SER A 241 13.62 -2.41 12.10
C SER A 241 13.01 -3.68 11.49
N ALA A 242 12.14 -3.58 10.50
CA ALA A 242 11.45 -4.73 9.89
C ALA A 242 12.41 -5.71 9.20
N PRO A 243 12.07 -7.02 9.13
CA PRO A 243 12.72 -7.96 8.23
C PRO A 243 12.64 -7.49 6.77
N THR A 244 13.58 -7.93 5.93
CA THR A 244 13.66 -7.46 4.52
C THR A 244 12.36 -7.60 3.75
N ALA A 245 11.73 -8.77 3.77
CA ALA A 245 10.46 -9.00 3.09
C ALA A 245 9.34 -8.09 3.60
N VAL A 246 9.31 -7.86 4.91
CA VAL A 246 8.32 -6.97 5.54
C VAL A 246 8.56 -5.52 5.11
N SER A 247 9.82 -5.06 5.04
CA SER A 247 10.14 -3.73 4.52
C SER A 247 9.75 -3.57 3.05
N MET A 248 9.92 -4.64 2.23
CA MET A 248 9.47 -4.66 0.83
C MET A 248 7.95 -4.49 0.70
N LEU A 249 7.17 -5.27 1.46
CA LEU A 249 5.71 -5.17 1.44
C LEU A 249 5.21 -3.86 2.01
N HIS A 250 5.81 -3.41 3.10
CA HIS A 250 5.43 -2.18 3.77
C HIS A 250 5.59 -0.98 2.83
N ALA A 251 6.80 -0.75 2.30
CA ALA A 251 7.06 0.36 1.39
C ALA A 251 6.47 0.13 -0.01
N GLY A 252 6.58 -1.09 -0.52
CA GLY A 252 6.13 -1.41 -1.89
C GLY A 252 4.62 -1.42 -2.05
N VAL A 253 3.87 -1.82 -1.02
CA VAL A 253 2.44 -2.13 -1.13
C VAL A 253 1.60 -1.43 -0.06
N LEU A 254 1.88 -1.66 1.24
CA LEU A 254 1.01 -1.23 2.33
C LEU A 254 0.78 0.29 2.33
N MET A 255 1.85 1.07 2.17
CA MET A 255 1.75 2.54 2.13
C MET A 255 0.91 3.06 0.95
N LYS A 256 0.73 2.26 -0.13
CA LYS A 256 -0.12 2.62 -1.29
C LYS A 256 -1.60 2.51 -0.98
N LEU A 257 -1.99 1.71 0.02
CA LEU A 257 -3.36 1.71 0.52
C LEU A 257 -3.78 3.12 0.97
N GLY A 258 -2.84 3.90 1.57
CA GLY A 258 -3.07 5.28 1.95
C GLY A 258 -3.43 6.17 0.77
N GLY A 259 -2.59 6.23 -0.27
CA GLY A 259 -2.85 7.02 -1.48
C GLY A 259 -4.08 6.55 -2.25
N TYR A 260 -4.29 5.23 -2.37
CA TYR A 260 -5.46 4.65 -2.99
C TYR A 260 -6.74 5.01 -2.22
N GLY A 261 -6.73 4.90 -0.88
CA GLY A 261 -7.88 5.25 -0.04
C GLY A 261 -8.21 6.74 -0.07
N VAL A 262 -7.20 7.62 -0.08
CA VAL A 262 -7.40 9.06 -0.31
C VAL A 262 -8.11 9.29 -1.64
N PHE A 263 -7.63 8.68 -2.71
CA PHE A 263 -8.22 8.85 -4.05
C PHE A 263 -9.64 8.27 -4.13
N ARG A 264 -9.81 7.01 -3.69
CA ARG A 264 -11.05 6.23 -3.86
C ARG A 264 -12.16 6.61 -2.90
N VAL A 265 -11.83 7.09 -1.70
CA VAL A 265 -12.81 7.41 -0.66
C VAL A 265 -12.87 8.91 -0.42
N ALA A 266 -11.78 9.53 0.08
CA ALA A 266 -11.83 10.91 0.50
C ALA A 266 -12.16 11.86 -0.67
N MET A 267 -11.45 11.74 -1.81
CA MET A 267 -11.63 12.64 -2.94
C MET A 267 -12.85 12.30 -3.79
N TYR A 268 -13.11 11.01 -3.99
CA TYR A 268 -14.21 10.58 -4.85
C TYR A 268 -15.58 10.80 -4.22
N LEU A 269 -15.73 10.58 -2.90
CA LEU A 269 -16.99 10.73 -2.19
C LEU A 269 -17.22 12.14 -1.63
N LEU A 270 -16.13 12.89 -1.36
CA LEU A 270 -16.20 14.22 -0.75
C LEU A 270 -15.47 15.29 -1.60
N PRO A 271 -15.82 15.44 -2.91
CA PRO A 271 -15.07 16.30 -3.84
C PRO A 271 -15.08 17.77 -3.46
N LEU A 272 -16.18 18.30 -2.93
CA LEU A 272 -16.26 19.71 -2.49
C LEU A 272 -15.45 19.96 -1.20
N GLY A 273 -15.37 18.94 -0.32
CA GLY A 273 -14.47 18.93 0.82
C GLY A 273 -13.00 18.95 0.36
N ALA A 274 -12.66 18.17 -0.66
CA ALA A 274 -11.33 18.14 -1.26
C ALA A 274 -10.93 19.54 -1.78
N VAL A 275 -11.79 20.20 -2.53
CA VAL A 275 -11.55 21.58 -3.02
C VAL A 275 -11.31 22.54 -1.84
N SER A 276 -12.10 22.42 -0.77
CA SER A 276 -12.01 23.34 0.38
C SER A 276 -10.71 23.19 1.16
N TRP A 277 -10.17 21.96 1.26
CA TRP A 277 -8.99 21.64 2.09
C TRP A 277 -7.70 21.42 1.29
N SER A 278 -7.77 21.39 -0.05
CA SER A 278 -6.62 21.10 -0.91
C SER A 278 -5.40 21.94 -0.59
N ASN A 279 -5.55 23.27 -0.51
CA ASN A 279 -4.44 24.18 -0.26
C ASN A 279 -3.71 23.88 1.06
N PHE A 280 -4.44 23.56 2.12
CA PHE A 280 -3.85 23.22 3.41
C PHE A 280 -3.02 21.93 3.33
N PHE A 281 -3.60 20.87 2.77
CA PHE A 281 -2.92 19.58 2.67
C PHE A 281 -1.82 19.54 1.60
N ILE A 282 -1.89 20.40 0.56
CA ILE A 282 -0.80 20.63 -0.39
C ILE A 282 0.44 21.09 0.35
N VAL A 283 0.30 22.11 1.22
CA VAL A 283 1.44 22.63 2.00
C VAL A 283 2.08 21.52 2.85
N LEU A 284 1.28 20.72 3.55
CA LEU A 284 1.80 19.61 4.35
C LEU A 284 2.48 18.54 3.48
N SER A 285 1.92 18.24 2.32
CA SER A 285 2.51 17.27 1.38
C SER A 285 3.85 17.77 0.83
N VAL A 286 3.94 19.03 0.44
CA VAL A 286 5.18 19.67 -0.04
C VAL A 286 6.25 19.67 1.05
N ILE A 287 5.90 20.04 2.29
CA ILE A 287 6.83 19.93 3.43
C ILE A 287 7.33 18.49 3.57
N GLY A 288 6.43 17.48 3.45
CA GLY A 288 6.79 16.07 3.49
C GLY A 288 7.78 15.66 2.40
N VAL A 289 7.61 16.17 1.17
CA VAL A 289 8.53 15.92 0.04
C VAL A 289 9.92 16.43 0.37
N PHE A 290 10.05 17.70 0.75
CA PHE A 290 11.36 18.29 1.06
C PHE A 290 11.99 17.69 2.32
N TYR A 291 11.20 17.52 3.38
CA TYR A 291 11.68 16.92 4.62
C TYR A 291 12.20 15.50 4.40
N GLY A 292 11.43 14.66 3.69
CA GLY A 292 11.83 13.29 3.39
C GLY A 292 13.13 13.23 2.58
N ALA A 293 13.26 14.05 1.54
CA ALA A 293 14.47 14.12 0.71
C ALA A 293 15.71 14.57 1.52
N LEU A 294 15.59 15.66 2.27
CA LEU A 294 16.69 16.20 3.07
C LEU A 294 17.08 15.25 4.22
N ALA A 295 16.08 14.61 4.84
CA ALA A 295 16.34 13.61 5.87
C ALA A 295 17.06 12.39 5.30
N ALA A 296 16.69 11.90 4.10
CA ALA A 296 17.38 10.79 3.43
C ALA A 296 18.87 11.08 3.19
N ILE A 297 19.21 12.29 2.74
CA ILE A 297 20.61 12.70 2.49
C ILE A 297 21.46 12.66 3.78
N LYS A 298 20.86 12.87 4.94
CA LYS A 298 21.56 12.89 6.23
C LYS A 298 21.74 11.51 6.86
N GLN A 299 21.08 10.47 6.34
CA GLN A 299 21.20 9.12 6.88
C GLN A 299 22.46 8.43 6.40
N THR A 300 22.99 7.54 7.25
CA THR A 300 24.11 6.63 6.92
C THR A 300 23.66 5.17 6.80
N ASP A 301 22.51 4.80 7.38
CA ASP A 301 21.93 3.46 7.25
C ASP A 301 21.07 3.37 5.98
N LEU A 302 21.38 2.38 5.12
CA LEU A 302 20.72 2.15 3.85
C LEU A 302 19.20 2.00 3.96
N LYS A 303 18.69 1.36 5.03
CA LYS A 303 17.24 1.22 5.23
C LYS A 303 16.58 2.55 5.57
N TYR A 304 17.23 3.37 6.41
CA TYR A 304 16.71 4.71 6.72
C TYR A 304 16.74 5.64 5.50
N ILE A 305 17.82 5.58 4.68
CA ILE A 305 17.90 6.34 3.42
C ILE A 305 16.69 6.03 2.54
N ASN A 306 16.43 4.74 2.29
CA ASN A 306 15.32 4.32 1.43
C ASN A 306 13.94 4.61 2.06
N ALA A 307 13.82 4.51 3.37
CA ALA A 307 12.58 4.80 4.09
C ALA A 307 12.21 6.30 4.02
N TYR A 308 13.16 7.20 4.23
CA TYR A 308 12.92 8.64 4.08
C TYR A 308 12.70 9.05 2.61
N SER A 309 13.37 8.40 1.65
CA SER A 309 13.06 8.55 0.23
C SER A 309 11.60 8.18 -0.05
N SER A 310 11.08 7.11 0.57
CA SER A 310 9.68 6.72 0.44
C SER A 310 8.72 7.77 1.00
N VAL A 311 9.04 8.42 2.12
CA VAL A 311 8.25 9.55 2.66
C VAL A 311 8.17 10.69 1.64
N SER A 312 9.28 11.03 0.97
CA SER A 312 9.31 12.06 -0.07
C SER A 312 8.43 11.70 -1.26
N HIS A 313 8.60 10.51 -1.84
CA HIS A 313 7.81 10.08 -3.01
C HIS A 313 6.31 9.94 -2.71
N LEU A 314 5.93 9.49 -1.52
CA LEU A 314 4.51 9.42 -1.12
C LEU A 314 3.93 10.80 -0.81
N GLY A 315 4.73 11.71 -0.26
CA GLY A 315 4.37 13.12 -0.18
C GLY A 315 4.03 13.70 -1.56
N MET A 316 4.80 13.32 -2.59
CA MET A 316 4.53 13.71 -3.98
C MET A 316 3.23 13.09 -4.54
N VAL A 317 2.92 11.84 -4.17
CA VAL A 317 1.62 11.22 -4.53
C VAL A 317 0.46 11.99 -3.91
N LEU A 318 0.52 12.31 -2.60
CA LEU A 318 -0.54 13.07 -1.93
C LEU A 318 -0.67 14.49 -2.51
N PHE A 319 0.44 15.16 -2.78
CA PHE A 319 0.47 16.43 -3.48
C PHE A 319 -0.26 16.36 -4.83
N ALA A 320 0.07 15.37 -5.65
CA ALA A 320 -0.52 15.21 -6.98
C ALA A 320 -2.03 14.92 -6.93
N LEU A 321 -2.49 14.15 -5.94
CA LEU A 321 -3.92 13.92 -5.75
C LEU A 321 -4.65 15.22 -5.44
N LEU A 322 -4.08 16.08 -4.60
CA LEU A 322 -4.66 17.35 -4.16
C LEU A 322 -4.67 18.45 -5.23
N MET A 323 -3.98 18.25 -6.37
CA MET A 323 -4.06 19.15 -7.54
C MET A 323 -5.42 19.11 -8.25
N LEU A 324 -6.27 18.15 -7.96
CA LEU A 324 -7.67 18.04 -8.40
C LEU A 324 -7.84 18.06 -9.93
N ASN A 325 -6.87 17.54 -10.67
CA ASN A 325 -6.96 17.40 -12.11
C ASN A 325 -6.51 16.03 -12.62
N LYS A 326 -7.00 15.64 -13.79
CA LYS A 326 -6.79 14.30 -14.37
C LYS A 326 -5.31 14.00 -14.62
N THR A 327 -4.52 14.97 -15.05
CA THR A 327 -3.10 14.77 -15.39
C THR A 327 -2.29 14.41 -14.14
N SER A 328 -2.43 15.21 -13.07
CA SER A 328 -1.74 14.93 -11.80
C SER A 328 -2.23 13.64 -11.13
N TRP A 329 -3.52 13.32 -11.20
CA TRP A 329 -4.06 12.05 -10.68
C TRP A 329 -3.46 10.85 -11.41
N THR A 330 -3.34 10.92 -12.74
CA THR A 330 -2.66 9.87 -13.52
C THR A 330 -1.20 9.74 -13.07
N GLY A 331 -0.52 10.87 -12.88
CA GLY A 331 0.83 10.90 -12.32
C GLY A 331 0.94 10.27 -10.94
N ALA A 332 -0.01 10.57 -10.02
CA ALA A 332 -0.06 9.99 -8.67
C ALA A 332 -0.20 8.47 -8.67
N ILE A 333 -1.07 7.93 -9.54
CA ILE A 333 -1.29 6.49 -9.68
C ILE A 333 -0.04 5.82 -10.26
N LEU A 334 0.54 6.38 -11.33
CA LEU A 334 1.77 5.88 -11.92
C LEU A 334 2.94 5.94 -10.94
N GLN A 335 3.03 7.02 -10.14
CA GLN A 335 4.06 7.15 -9.10
C GLN A 335 3.89 6.09 -8.00
N SER A 336 2.65 5.80 -7.60
CA SER A 336 2.37 4.75 -6.63
C SER A 336 2.85 3.39 -7.12
N LEU A 337 2.63 3.05 -8.39
CA LEU A 337 3.08 1.80 -9.02
C LEU A 337 4.60 1.77 -9.19
N SER A 338 5.18 2.81 -9.79
CA SER A 338 6.62 2.91 -10.03
C SER A 338 7.42 2.85 -8.73
N HIS A 339 7.05 3.66 -7.76
CA HIS A 339 7.66 3.66 -6.42
C HIS A 339 7.46 2.30 -5.72
N GLY A 340 6.31 1.62 -5.92
CA GLY A 340 6.07 0.30 -5.36
C GLY A 340 7.09 -0.73 -5.82
N PHE A 341 7.30 -0.86 -7.13
CA PHE A 341 8.30 -1.78 -7.70
C PHE A 341 9.72 -1.40 -7.33
N MET A 342 10.07 -0.13 -7.47
CA MET A 342 11.40 0.40 -7.19
C MET A 342 11.79 0.18 -5.73
N THR A 343 10.91 0.51 -4.78
CA THR A 343 11.20 0.42 -3.34
C THR A 343 11.28 -1.04 -2.89
N ALA A 344 10.42 -1.92 -3.41
CA ALA A 344 10.51 -3.35 -3.13
C ALA A 344 11.85 -3.92 -3.60
N LEU A 345 12.30 -3.55 -4.81
CA LEU A 345 13.63 -3.92 -5.31
C LEU A 345 14.75 -3.37 -4.40
N PHE A 346 14.69 -2.10 -4.01
CA PHE A 346 15.70 -1.50 -3.14
C PHE A 346 15.82 -2.23 -1.80
N PHE A 347 14.71 -2.48 -1.11
CA PHE A 347 14.75 -3.19 0.16
C PHE A 347 15.26 -4.63 -0.01
N ALA A 348 14.89 -5.32 -1.10
CA ALA A 348 15.44 -6.64 -1.42
C ALA A 348 16.96 -6.59 -1.56
N LEU A 349 17.48 -5.63 -2.34
CA LEU A 349 18.92 -5.44 -2.55
C LEU A 349 19.66 -5.06 -1.26
N ILE A 350 19.10 -4.17 -0.44
CA ILE A 350 19.65 -3.84 0.88
C ILE A 350 19.73 -5.09 1.77
N GLY A 351 18.69 -5.93 1.77
CA GLY A 351 18.72 -7.20 2.51
C GLY A 351 19.79 -8.17 1.98
N MET A 352 19.95 -8.25 0.66
CA MET A 352 20.98 -9.09 0.03
C MET A 352 22.40 -8.56 0.29
N LEU A 353 22.58 -7.24 0.34
CA LEU A 353 23.84 -6.60 0.73
C LEU A 353 24.16 -6.90 2.19
N TYR A 354 23.21 -6.64 3.09
CA TYR A 354 23.36 -6.88 4.51
C TYR A 354 23.73 -8.33 4.83
N GLY A 355 23.10 -9.30 4.16
CA GLY A 355 23.41 -10.72 4.33
C GLY A 355 24.82 -11.12 3.87
N ARG A 356 25.58 -10.25 3.18
CA ARG A 356 26.96 -10.48 2.74
C ARG A 356 27.98 -9.62 3.45
N THR A 357 27.60 -8.40 3.84
CA THR A 357 28.50 -7.41 4.43
C THR A 357 28.36 -7.30 5.95
N ASN A 358 27.25 -7.82 6.51
CA ASN A 358 26.84 -7.68 7.91
C ASN A 358 26.77 -6.21 8.39
N THR A 359 26.69 -5.26 7.46
CA THR A 359 26.54 -3.84 7.78
C THR A 359 25.55 -3.17 6.82
N ARG A 360 24.88 -2.11 7.28
CA ARG A 360 24.01 -1.24 6.48
C ARG A 360 24.57 0.18 6.39
N ASP A 361 25.71 0.43 7.04
CA ASP A 361 26.36 1.73 7.11
C ASP A 361 27.12 2.00 5.81
N VAL A 362 26.67 3.01 5.02
CA VAL A 362 27.27 3.38 3.74
C VAL A 362 28.72 3.84 3.88
N THR A 363 29.11 4.38 5.03
CA THR A 363 30.47 4.86 5.28
C THR A 363 31.49 3.72 5.38
N LYS A 364 31.01 2.50 5.64
CA LYS A 364 31.83 1.27 5.78
C LYS A 364 31.80 0.42 4.51
N MET A 365 31.16 0.89 3.44
CA MET A 365 31.01 0.15 2.19
C MET A 365 31.83 0.78 1.08
N GLY A 366 32.52 -0.03 0.29
CA GLY A 366 33.27 0.41 -0.88
C GLY A 366 33.66 -0.76 -1.78
N GLY A 367 33.88 -0.50 -3.07
CA GLY A 367 34.37 -1.48 -4.02
C GLY A 367 33.44 -2.66 -4.34
N LEU A 368 32.15 -2.57 -3.96
CA LEU A 368 31.17 -3.66 -4.07
C LEU A 368 30.99 -4.19 -5.49
N LEU A 369 31.17 -3.34 -6.51
CA LEU A 369 31.07 -3.74 -7.91
C LEU A 369 32.08 -4.85 -8.30
N LYS A 370 33.26 -4.86 -7.67
CA LYS A 370 34.28 -5.89 -7.90
C LYS A 370 33.94 -7.23 -7.24
N VAL A 371 33.25 -7.22 -6.12
CA VAL A 371 33.01 -8.41 -5.29
C VAL A 371 31.64 -9.03 -5.56
N ILE A 372 30.62 -8.21 -5.73
CA ILE A 372 29.23 -8.62 -5.96
C ILE A 372 28.61 -7.84 -7.13
N PRO A 373 29.11 -8.03 -8.37
CA PRO A 373 28.78 -7.18 -9.52
C PRO A 373 27.28 -7.15 -9.81
N PHE A 374 26.59 -8.28 -9.80
CA PHE A 374 25.17 -8.35 -10.10
C PHE A 374 24.32 -7.49 -9.16
N ILE A 375 24.49 -7.64 -7.84
CA ILE A 375 23.73 -6.86 -6.85
C ILE A 375 24.08 -5.37 -6.98
N SER A 376 25.35 -5.04 -7.22
CA SER A 376 25.77 -3.65 -7.37
C SER A 376 25.17 -2.99 -8.60
N VAL A 377 25.12 -3.68 -9.74
CA VAL A 377 24.44 -3.16 -10.95
C VAL A 377 22.95 -2.98 -10.71
N MET A 378 22.27 -3.95 -10.11
CA MET A 378 20.84 -3.83 -9.78
C MET A 378 20.59 -2.69 -8.80
N TYR A 379 21.49 -2.45 -7.84
CA TYR A 379 21.41 -1.34 -6.90
C TYR A 379 21.53 0.02 -7.61
N VAL A 380 22.43 0.14 -8.59
CA VAL A 380 22.56 1.33 -9.43
C VAL A 380 21.29 1.54 -10.27
N ILE A 381 20.75 0.48 -10.90
CA ILE A 381 19.50 0.55 -11.65
C ILE A 381 18.35 1.02 -10.76
N ALA A 382 18.21 0.47 -9.55
CA ALA A 382 17.19 0.90 -8.60
C ALA A 382 17.37 2.38 -8.19
N GLY A 383 18.63 2.83 -8.03
CA GLY A 383 18.98 4.23 -7.75
C GLY A 383 18.57 5.17 -8.89
N LEU A 384 18.88 4.79 -10.13
CA LEU A 384 18.51 5.56 -11.32
C LEU A 384 16.97 5.63 -11.48
N ALA A 385 16.26 4.54 -11.18
CA ALA A 385 14.80 4.51 -11.18
C ALA A 385 14.21 5.43 -10.10
N SER A 386 14.85 5.48 -8.91
CA SER A 386 14.43 6.38 -7.83
C SER A 386 14.67 7.86 -8.13
N LEU A 387 15.67 8.17 -8.95
CA LEU A 387 15.97 9.54 -9.39
C LEU A 387 15.01 10.03 -10.49
N GLY A 388 14.06 9.21 -10.94
CA GLY A 388 13.16 9.58 -12.01
C GLY A 388 13.87 9.89 -13.33
N LEU A 389 14.93 9.14 -13.68
CA LEU A 389 15.63 9.36 -14.95
C LEU A 389 14.81 8.92 -16.17
N PRO A 390 14.87 9.64 -17.30
CA PRO A 390 14.26 9.21 -18.55
C PRO A 390 14.63 7.76 -18.92
N GLY A 391 13.62 6.98 -19.29
CA GLY A 391 13.74 5.54 -19.52
C GLY A 391 13.25 4.66 -18.37
N PHE A 392 12.99 5.22 -17.19
CA PHE A 392 12.36 4.55 -16.08
C PHE A 392 10.92 5.04 -15.85
N SER A 393 10.10 4.20 -15.24
CA SER A 393 8.68 4.50 -14.99
C SER A 393 8.45 5.71 -14.09
N GLY A 394 9.37 5.99 -13.16
CA GLY A 394 9.34 7.17 -12.28
C GLY A 394 9.32 8.49 -13.04
N PHE A 395 10.11 8.60 -14.12
CA PHE A 395 10.15 9.80 -14.95
C PHE A 395 8.77 10.17 -15.51
N MET A 396 8.07 9.20 -16.11
CA MET A 396 6.75 9.46 -16.69
C MET A 396 5.72 9.85 -15.63
N ALA A 397 5.82 9.27 -14.44
CA ALA A 397 4.95 9.59 -13.32
C ALA A 397 5.19 11.02 -12.80
N GLU A 398 6.44 11.36 -12.53
CA GLU A 398 6.84 12.68 -12.02
C GLU A 398 6.56 13.79 -13.02
N MET A 399 6.83 13.56 -14.30
CA MET A 399 6.50 14.51 -15.37
C MET A 399 5.00 14.83 -15.40
N GLN A 400 4.12 13.82 -15.26
CA GLN A 400 2.68 14.06 -15.22
C GLN A 400 2.25 14.78 -13.94
N ILE A 401 2.89 14.51 -12.81
CA ILE A 401 2.63 15.25 -11.57
C ILE A 401 2.97 16.73 -11.76
N PHE A 402 4.15 17.04 -12.27
CA PHE A 402 4.59 18.43 -12.44
C PHE A 402 3.78 19.15 -13.52
N VAL A 403 3.50 18.51 -14.66
CA VAL A 403 2.64 19.10 -15.71
C VAL A 403 1.22 19.35 -15.19
N GLY A 404 0.69 18.47 -14.36
CA GLY A 404 -0.62 18.65 -13.76
C GLY A 404 -0.66 19.68 -12.61
N ALA A 405 0.50 20.04 -12.06
CA ALA A 405 0.60 21.07 -11.03
C ALA A 405 0.63 22.52 -11.60
N PHE A 406 0.94 22.67 -12.89
CA PHE A 406 0.89 23.92 -13.65
C PHE A 406 -0.44 24.09 -14.38
#